data_1819a6a3f7e2646bca74d7874e2b584d
#
_entry.id   1819a6a3f7e2646bca74d7874e2b584d
#
_cell.length_a   1.000
_cell.length_b   1.000
_cell.length_c   1.000
_cell.angle_alpha   90.00
_cell.angle_beta   90.00
_cell.angle_gamma   90.00
#
_symmetry.space_group_name_H-M   'P 1'
#
loop_
_entity.id
_entity.type
_entity.pdbx_description
1 polymer ?
#
loop_
_entity_poly.entity_id
_entity_poly.type
_entity_poly.pdbx_seq_one_letter_code
_entity_poly.pdbx_strand_id
1 'polypeptide(L)'
;MKNIIYVTGNYGKYVSVKECFAEKNIEIDFYKYDFEEIEINDIEKISRKKALDAYKILQTPCFVADTGFYIDDYPNNPGYPGAFVKRSGISSNIDELLETMKNQSNRNCKFVDCLTFYDGNEFYTFYGVSSGTLAFSKKGDSIKRAKSNLWYVFIPTNCTKTLAEMTDEERKNRNDGHTSATELFAEWYKNTYLKQNIKKYHYHNDINDEFLI
;
A
#
# COMPACT_ATOMS: atom_id res chain seq x y z
N MET A 1 -0.39 -25.17 5.29
CA MET A 1 0.33 -23.96 5.75
C MET A 1 -0.70 -23.00 6.34
N LYS A 2 -0.37 -22.25 7.41
CA LYS A 2 -1.26 -21.18 7.88
C LYS A 2 -1.27 -20.05 6.84
N ASN A 3 -2.45 -19.44 6.63
CA ASN A 3 -2.56 -18.27 5.76
C ASN A 3 -1.71 -17.12 6.32
N ILE A 4 -1.17 -16.29 5.43
CA ILE A 4 -0.51 -15.06 5.84
C ILE A 4 -1.55 -14.02 6.28
N ILE A 5 -1.26 -13.26 7.33
CA ILE A 5 -2.21 -12.31 7.92
C ILE A 5 -1.93 -10.89 7.42
N TYR A 6 -2.96 -10.25 6.85
CA TYR A 6 -2.95 -8.82 6.59
C TYR A 6 -3.56 -8.06 7.76
N VAL A 7 -2.78 -7.17 8.38
CA VAL A 7 -3.19 -6.37 9.53
C VAL A 7 -3.51 -4.95 9.10
N THR A 8 -4.76 -4.55 9.23
CA THR A 8 -5.22 -3.20 8.87
C THR A 8 -6.55 -2.88 9.55
N GLY A 9 -6.79 -1.61 9.91
CA GLY A 9 -8.11 -1.12 10.34
C GLY A 9 -9.08 -0.91 9.17
N ASN A 10 -8.60 -0.89 7.92
CA ASN A 10 -9.39 -0.56 6.73
C ASN A 10 -9.82 -1.82 5.97
N TYR A 11 -11.10 -2.20 6.13
CA TYR A 11 -11.66 -3.37 5.44
C TYR A 11 -11.62 -3.25 3.91
N GLY A 12 -11.77 -2.04 3.35
CA GLY A 12 -11.67 -1.80 1.91
C GLY A 12 -10.26 -2.10 1.35
N LYS A 13 -9.21 -1.76 2.11
CA LYS A 13 -7.83 -2.16 1.77
C LYS A 13 -7.70 -3.68 1.77
N TYR A 14 -8.23 -4.36 2.79
CA TYR A 14 -8.19 -5.83 2.87
C TYR A 14 -8.85 -6.49 1.64
N VAL A 15 -10.04 -6.05 1.25
CA VAL A 15 -10.74 -6.62 0.09
C VAL A 15 -9.89 -6.51 -1.18
N SER A 16 -9.31 -5.33 -1.46
CA SER A 16 -8.46 -5.13 -2.64
C SER A 16 -7.19 -6.00 -2.61
N VAL A 17 -6.57 -6.14 -1.44
CA VAL A 17 -5.38 -6.98 -1.28
C VAL A 17 -5.75 -8.46 -1.44
N LYS A 18 -6.87 -8.89 -0.86
CA LYS A 18 -7.36 -10.27 -1.00
C LYS A 18 -7.62 -10.64 -2.45
N GLU A 19 -8.25 -9.76 -3.23
CA GLU A 19 -8.49 -9.97 -4.67
C GLU A 19 -7.16 -10.19 -5.42
N CYS A 20 -6.15 -9.34 -5.18
CA CYS A 20 -4.82 -9.45 -5.78
C CYS A 20 -4.11 -10.77 -5.44
N PHE A 21 -4.19 -11.20 -4.18
CA PHE A 21 -3.58 -12.46 -3.73
C PHE A 21 -4.30 -13.69 -4.27
N ALA A 22 -5.63 -13.64 -4.39
CA ALA A 22 -6.45 -14.71 -4.96
C ALA A 22 -6.09 -14.98 -6.43
N GLU A 23 -5.78 -13.95 -7.24
CA GLU A 23 -5.29 -14.10 -8.62
C GLU A 23 -3.98 -14.92 -8.69
N LYS A 24 -3.23 -14.99 -7.61
CA LYS A 24 -1.98 -15.77 -7.50
C LYS A 24 -2.16 -17.09 -6.74
N ASN A 25 -3.41 -17.47 -6.40
CA ASN A 25 -3.76 -18.64 -5.59
C ASN A 25 -3.12 -18.63 -4.20
N ILE A 26 -3.12 -17.47 -3.55
CA ILE A 26 -2.68 -17.28 -2.17
C ILE A 26 -3.88 -16.82 -1.34
N GLU A 27 -4.16 -17.53 -0.26
CA GLU A 27 -5.16 -17.13 0.72
C GLU A 27 -4.53 -16.26 1.80
N ILE A 28 -5.24 -15.19 2.20
CA ILE A 28 -4.82 -14.30 3.27
C ILE A 28 -5.92 -14.18 4.33
N ASP A 29 -5.51 -14.10 5.58
CA ASP A 29 -6.39 -13.81 6.70
C ASP A 29 -6.40 -12.30 7.00
N PHE A 30 -7.47 -11.85 7.65
CA PHE A 30 -7.66 -10.48 8.05
C PHE A 30 -7.60 -10.35 9.57
N TYR A 31 -6.75 -9.44 10.04
CA TYR A 31 -6.77 -9.01 11.43
C TYR A 31 -7.02 -7.51 11.49
N LYS A 32 -8.18 -7.13 12.07
CA LYS A 32 -8.54 -5.72 12.23
C LYS A 32 -7.75 -5.12 13.39
N TYR A 33 -6.92 -4.14 13.07
CA TYR A 33 -6.18 -3.38 14.07
C TYR A 33 -5.93 -1.95 13.60
N ASP A 34 -6.24 -0.98 14.45
CA ASP A 34 -5.97 0.44 14.22
C ASP A 34 -4.69 0.83 14.95
N PHE A 35 -3.63 1.03 14.18
CA PHE A 35 -2.33 1.41 14.73
C PHE A 35 -2.33 2.86 15.22
N GLU A 36 -1.58 3.14 16.29
CA GLU A 36 -1.26 4.50 16.68
C GLU A 36 -0.46 5.21 15.58
N GLU A 37 -0.76 6.49 15.38
CA GLU A 37 -0.07 7.29 14.39
C GLU A 37 1.29 7.75 14.92
N ILE A 38 2.33 7.54 14.11
CA ILE A 38 3.71 7.86 14.46
C ILE A 38 4.06 9.22 13.88
N GLU A 39 4.79 10.05 14.64
CA GLU A 39 5.19 11.41 14.24
C GLU A 39 6.47 11.42 13.37
N ILE A 40 6.53 10.54 12.36
CA ILE A 40 7.66 10.43 11.44
C ILE A 40 7.12 10.53 10.02
N ASN A 41 7.60 11.51 9.23
CA ASN A 41 7.23 11.62 7.81
C ASN A 41 8.12 10.73 6.92
N ASP A 42 8.12 9.44 7.22
CA ASP A 42 8.88 8.42 6.51
C ASP A 42 8.00 7.16 6.43
N ILE A 43 7.47 6.89 5.24
CA ILE A 43 6.50 5.82 5.03
C ILE A 43 7.07 4.43 5.33
N GLU A 44 8.37 4.22 5.09
CA GLU A 44 9.01 2.94 5.38
C GLU A 44 9.14 2.71 6.88
N LYS A 45 9.61 3.71 7.62
CA LYS A 45 9.71 3.62 9.09
C LYS A 45 8.35 3.40 9.74
N ILE A 46 7.31 4.07 9.23
CA ILE A 46 5.92 3.86 9.69
C ILE A 46 5.50 2.42 9.42
N SER A 47 5.67 1.93 8.19
CA SER A 47 5.24 0.59 7.80
C SER A 47 6.00 -0.51 8.58
N ARG A 48 7.32 -0.38 8.73
CA ARG A 48 8.14 -1.31 9.54
C ARG A 48 7.73 -1.34 11.01
N LYS A 49 7.48 -0.16 11.61
CA LYS A 49 7.01 -0.08 13.00
C LYS A 49 5.66 -0.78 13.17
N LYS A 50 4.70 -0.54 12.27
CA LYS A 50 3.39 -1.21 12.29
C LYS A 50 3.51 -2.73 12.11
N ALA A 51 4.38 -3.20 11.21
CA ALA A 51 4.63 -4.63 11.03
C ALA A 51 5.20 -5.29 12.29
N LEU A 52 6.14 -4.62 12.95
CA LEU A 52 6.70 -5.08 14.22
C LEU A 52 5.64 -5.14 15.34
N ASP A 53 4.81 -4.10 15.45
CA ASP A 53 3.76 -4.05 16.48
C ASP A 53 2.66 -5.10 16.21
N ALA A 54 2.29 -5.32 14.95
CA ALA A 54 1.40 -6.41 14.57
C ALA A 54 1.96 -7.78 14.95
N TYR A 55 3.23 -8.02 14.67
CA TYR A 55 3.89 -9.27 15.04
C TYR A 55 3.93 -9.50 16.56
N LYS A 56 4.19 -8.45 17.35
CA LYS A 56 4.16 -8.55 18.82
C LYS A 56 2.81 -9.04 19.36
N ILE A 57 1.71 -8.63 18.70
CA ILE A 57 0.35 -9.03 19.07
C ILE A 57 0.06 -10.45 18.60
N LEU A 58 0.40 -10.76 17.34
CA LEU A 58 -0.04 -12.01 16.69
C LEU A 58 0.93 -13.18 16.91
N GLN A 59 2.21 -12.90 17.21
CA GLN A 59 3.30 -13.88 17.32
C GLN A 59 3.37 -14.81 16.09
N THR A 60 3.06 -14.27 14.90
CA THR A 60 3.06 -15.01 13.63
C THR A 60 3.38 -14.06 12.48
N PRO A 61 4.01 -14.54 11.38
CA PRO A 61 4.30 -13.73 10.21
C PRO A 61 3.07 -12.97 9.70
N CYS A 62 3.23 -11.68 9.49
CA CYS A 62 2.14 -10.80 9.06
C CYS A 62 2.67 -9.64 8.23
N PHE A 63 1.78 -8.95 7.53
CA PHE A 63 2.12 -7.77 6.76
C PHE A 63 1.13 -6.64 6.97
N VAL A 64 1.61 -5.44 6.71
CA VAL A 64 0.87 -4.17 6.76
C VAL A 64 1.12 -3.38 5.49
N ALA A 65 0.28 -2.38 5.21
CA ALA A 65 0.49 -1.45 4.11
C ALA A 65 0.08 -0.04 4.51
N ASP A 66 0.95 0.91 4.20
CA ASP A 66 0.71 2.35 4.33
C ASP A 66 0.74 3.03 2.96
N THR A 67 0.06 4.15 2.85
CA THR A 67 -0.01 4.95 1.62
C THR A 67 0.32 6.40 1.95
N GLY A 68 1.33 6.94 1.26
CA GLY A 68 1.66 8.36 1.26
C GLY A 68 1.14 9.05 0.00
N PHE A 69 1.00 10.38 0.07
CA PHE A 69 0.70 11.23 -1.06
C PHE A 69 1.66 12.41 -1.07
N TYR A 70 2.33 12.64 -2.18
CA TYR A 70 3.41 13.62 -2.30
C TYR A 70 3.08 14.58 -3.43
N ILE A 71 3.08 15.88 -3.14
CA ILE A 71 2.88 16.96 -4.12
C ILE A 71 4.22 17.67 -4.27
N ASP A 72 4.81 17.60 -5.47
CA ASP A 72 6.19 18.05 -5.68
C ASP A 72 6.41 19.50 -5.26
N ASP A 73 5.55 20.43 -5.70
CA ASP A 73 5.67 21.87 -5.45
C ASP A 73 4.53 22.38 -4.55
N TYR A 74 4.21 21.67 -3.46
CA TYR A 74 3.27 22.22 -2.48
C TYR A 74 3.86 23.48 -1.85
N PRO A 75 3.13 24.62 -1.79
CA PRO A 75 3.64 25.89 -1.32
C PRO A 75 4.30 25.81 0.07
N ASN A 76 5.54 26.29 0.18
CA ASN A 76 6.36 26.29 1.40
C ASN A 76 6.67 24.91 2.02
N ASN A 77 6.20 23.81 1.41
CA ASN A 77 6.43 22.46 1.93
C ASN A 77 6.43 21.41 0.80
N PRO A 78 7.43 21.43 -0.09
CA PRO A 78 7.53 20.45 -1.17
C PRO A 78 7.45 19.00 -0.66
N GLY A 79 6.65 18.17 -1.35
CA GLY A 79 6.40 16.80 -0.94
C GLY A 79 5.28 16.61 0.10
N TYR A 80 4.63 17.70 0.54
CA TYR A 80 3.48 17.60 1.47
C TYR A 80 2.31 16.83 0.85
N PRO A 81 1.54 16.07 1.63
CA PRO A 81 1.71 15.74 3.05
C PRO A 81 2.69 14.61 3.34
N GLY A 82 3.28 13.98 2.31
CA GLY A 82 4.14 12.82 2.49
C GLY A 82 3.39 11.61 3.04
N ALA A 83 3.92 11.01 4.08
CA ALA A 83 3.28 9.88 4.78
C ALA A 83 2.08 10.30 5.67
N PHE A 84 1.89 11.61 5.91
CA PHE A 84 0.87 12.13 6.83
C PHE A 84 -0.50 12.39 6.19
N VAL A 85 -0.89 11.63 5.17
CA VAL A 85 -2.16 11.84 4.43
C VAL A 85 -3.37 11.94 5.36
N LYS A 86 -3.49 11.02 6.31
CA LYS A 86 -4.61 10.99 7.27
C LYS A 86 -4.51 12.14 8.27
N ARG A 87 -3.33 12.35 8.86
CA ARG A 87 -3.08 13.37 9.88
C ARG A 87 -3.20 14.79 9.34
N SER A 88 -2.75 15.02 8.10
CA SER A 88 -2.83 16.35 7.47
C SER A 88 -4.25 16.81 7.17
N GLY A 89 -5.21 15.89 7.14
CA GLY A 89 -6.58 16.19 6.72
C GLY A 89 -6.74 16.51 5.22
N ILE A 90 -5.68 16.44 4.40
CA ILE A 90 -5.68 16.82 2.99
C ILE A 90 -6.75 16.08 2.18
N SER A 91 -6.98 14.80 2.51
CA SER A 91 -8.01 13.99 1.86
C SER A 91 -9.44 14.42 2.22
N SER A 92 -9.63 15.05 3.38
CA SER A 92 -10.95 15.57 3.82
C SER A 92 -11.21 16.99 3.33
N ASN A 93 -10.15 17.76 3.01
CA ASN A 93 -10.20 19.18 2.68
C ASN A 93 -9.74 19.44 1.23
N ILE A 94 -10.35 18.76 0.27
CA ILE A 94 -9.95 18.85 -1.16
C ILE A 94 -10.10 20.27 -1.72
N ASP A 95 -11.11 21.04 -1.28
CA ASP A 95 -11.31 22.41 -1.76
C ASP A 95 -10.19 23.34 -1.26
N GLU A 96 -9.72 23.18 -0.04
CA GLU A 96 -8.57 23.89 0.51
C GLU A 96 -7.28 23.50 -0.24
N LEU A 97 -7.09 22.23 -0.56
CA LEU A 97 -5.97 21.77 -1.39
C LEU A 97 -5.98 22.47 -2.75
N LEU A 98 -7.13 22.51 -3.43
CA LEU A 98 -7.26 23.13 -4.75
C LEU A 98 -7.00 24.63 -4.70
N GLU A 99 -7.51 25.33 -3.68
CA GLU A 99 -7.28 26.76 -3.46
C GLU A 99 -5.78 27.04 -3.20
N THR A 100 -5.14 26.24 -2.34
CA THR A 100 -3.70 26.35 -2.06
C THR A 100 -2.85 26.16 -3.32
N MET A 101 -3.25 25.22 -4.18
CA MET A 101 -2.53 24.87 -5.41
C MET A 101 -2.93 25.69 -6.64
N LYS A 102 -3.84 26.66 -6.52
CA LYS A 102 -4.41 27.37 -7.69
C LYS A 102 -3.40 28.11 -8.56
N ASN A 103 -2.37 28.69 -7.94
CA ASN A 103 -1.33 29.46 -8.61
C ASN A 103 -0.06 28.64 -8.92
N GLN A 104 -0.04 27.32 -8.59
CA GLN A 104 1.11 26.46 -8.86
C GLN A 104 1.05 25.93 -10.29
N SER A 105 2.11 26.21 -11.05
CA SER A 105 2.28 25.69 -12.42
C SER A 105 2.64 24.21 -12.42
N ASN A 106 3.53 23.78 -11.52
CA ASN A 106 3.83 22.38 -11.31
C ASN A 106 2.82 21.77 -10.33
N ARG A 107 2.01 20.89 -10.85
CA ARG A 107 0.97 20.18 -10.11
C ARG A 107 1.25 18.69 -9.99
N ASN A 108 2.51 18.28 -10.26
CA ASN A 108 2.91 16.88 -10.19
C ASN A 108 2.75 16.35 -8.77
N CYS A 109 2.23 15.15 -8.70
CA CYS A 109 2.02 14.46 -7.44
C CYS A 109 2.08 12.95 -7.64
N LYS A 110 2.21 12.22 -6.54
CA LYS A 110 2.24 10.76 -6.59
C LYS A 110 1.66 10.14 -5.32
N PHE A 111 1.02 9.00 -5.50
CA PHE A 111 0.81 8.05 -4.41
C PHE A 111 2.03 7.14 -4.29
N VAL A 112 2.43 6.86 -3.08
CA VAL A 112 3.44 5.86 -2.75
C VAL A 112 2.84 4.90 -1.75
N ASP A 113 2.71 3.65 -2.12
CA ASP A 113 2.33 2.56 -1.22
C ASP A 113 3.59 1.88 -0.69
N CYS A 114 3.64 1.62 0.59
CA CYS A 114 4.70 0.87 1.24
C CYS A 114 4.08 -0.31 1.99
N LEU A 115 4.38 -1.52 1.53
CA LEU A 115 3.97 -2.76 2.17
C LEU A 115 5.16 -3.38 2.86
N THR A 116 5.02 -3.72 4.13
CA THR A 116 6.06 -4.41 4.90
C THR A 116 5.53 -5.73 5.45
N PHE A 117 6.20 -6.81 5.10
CA PHE A 117 6.06 -8.12 5.70
C PHE A 117 7.16 -8.34 6.72
N TYR A 118 6.79 -8.85 7.89
CA TYR A 118 7.72 -9.25 8.94
C TYR A 118 7.47 -10.71 9.33
N ASP A 119 8.50 -11.54 9.22
CA ASP A 119 8.40 -12.98 9.49
C ASP A 119 8.79 -13.38 10.91
N GLY A 120 9.17 -12.39 11.74
CA GLY A 120 9.68 -12.58 13.09
C GLY A 120 11.20 -12.41 13.21
N ASN A 121 11.91 -12.45 12.08
CA ASN A 121 13.36 -12.26 12.01
C ASN A 121 13.73 -11.09 11.10
N GLU A 122 13.14 -11.03 9.89
CA GLU A 122 13.51 -10.09 8.85
C GLU A 122 12.31 -9.29 8.35
N PHE A 123 12.59 -8.04 7.96
CA PHE A 123 11.63 -7.17 7.28
C PHE A 123 11.84 -7.23 5.77
N TYR A 124 10.75 -7.43 5.04
CA TYR A 124 10.72 -7.37 3.59
C TYR A 124 9.77 -6.24 3.19
N THR A 125 10.30 -5.22 2.52
CA THR A 125 9.54 -4.01 2.17
C THR A 125 9.40 -3.88 0.66
N PHE A 126 8.19 -3.54 0.20
CA PHE A 126 7.83 -3.39 -1.20
C PHE A 126 7.17 -2.04 -1.41
N TYR A 127 7.49 -1.38 -2.52
CA TYR A 127 6.95 -0.08 -2.88
C TYR A 127 6.10 -0.14 -4.12
N GLY A 128 4.98 0.55 -4.09
CA GLY A 128 4.17 0.86 -5.25
C GLY A 128 4.17 2.36 -5.48
N VAL A 129 4.24 2.78 -6.72
CA VAL A 129 4.20 4.20 -7.09
C VAL A 129 3.19 4.41 -8.21
N SER A 130 2.33 5.40 -8.04
CA SER A 130 1.45 5.91 -9.09
C SER A 130 1.67 7.42 -9.21
N SER A 131 2.36 7.84 -10.27
CA SER A 131 2.63 9.24 -10.56
C SER A 131 1.48 9.86 -11.34
N GLY A 132 1.32 11.17 -11.22
CA GLY A 132 0.27 11.91 -11.90
C GLY A 132 0.32 13.41 -11.63
N THR A 133 -0.80 14.07 -11.82
CA THR A 133 -0.95 15.51 -11.60
C THR A 133 -2.27 15.81 -10.91
N LEU A 134 -2.33 16.92 -10.18
CA LEU A 134 -3.56 17.42 -9.57
C LEU A 134 -4.44 18.12 -10.61
N ALA A 135 -5.70 17.74 -10.71
CA ALA A 135 -6.73 18.44 -11.44
C ALA A 135 -6.97 19.84 -10.85
N PHE A 136 -7.48 20.75 -11.66
CA PHE A 136 -7.86 22.12 -11.20
C PHE A 136 -9.20 22.15 -10.44
N SER A 137 -10.01 21.12 -10.56
CA SER A 137 -11.29 20.98 -9.88
C SER A 137 -11.59 19.52 -9.55
N LYS A 138 -12.47 19.30 -8.59
CA LYS A 138 -13.01 17.95 -8.31
C LYS A 138 -13.74 17.40 -9.54
N LYS A 139 -13.51 16.15 -9.88
CA LYS A 139 -14.15 15.44 -10.98
C LYS A 139 -14.50 14.02 -10.58
N GLY A 140 -15.59 13.51 -11.16
CA GLY A 140 -16.09 12.16 -10.92
C GLY A 140 -17.21 12.13 -9.89
N ASP A 141 -17.99 11.04 -9.93
CA ASP A 141 -19.09 10.80 -9.02
C ASP A 141 -18.62 10.08 -7.75
N SER A 142 -19.49 10.06 -6.73
CA SER A 142 -19.23 9.32 -5.49
C SER A 142 -18.98 7.84 -5.77
N ILE A 143 -17.74 7.40 -5.60
CA ILE A 143 -17.37 6.00 -5.79
C ILE A 143 -17.43 5.29 -4.45
N LYS A 144 -18.28 4.26 -4.33
CA LYS A 144 -18.38 3.42 -3.12
C LYS A 144 -17.06 2.77 -2.70
N ARG A 145 -16.11 2.61 -3.62
CA ARG A 145 -14.79 1.97 -3.41
C ARG A 145 -13.63 2.96 -3.42
N ALA A 146 -13.87 4.29 -3.39
CA ALA A 146 -12.77 5.24 -3.33
C ALA A 146 -11.96 5.03 -2.05
N LYS A 147 -10.67 4.78 -2.20
CA LYS A 147 -9.76 4.59 -1.06
C LYS A 147 -9.40 5.92 -0.40
N SER A 148 -9.60 7.04 -1.10
CA SER A 148 -9.32 8.40 -0.64
C SER A 148 -10.07 9.41 -1.50
N ASN A 149 -10.49 10.53 -0.92
CA ASN A 149 -11.08 11.65 -1.68
C ASN A 149 -10.06 12.32 -2.63
N LEU A 150 -8.77 12.08 -2.46
CA LEU A 150 -7.75 12.51 -3.42
C LEU A 150 -7.98 11.92 -4.83
N TRP A 151 -8.76 10.86 -4.96
CA TRP A 151 -9.13 10.30 -6.26
C TRP A 151 -9.94 11.28 -7.13
N TYR A 152 -10.68 12.23 -6.52
CA TYR A 152 -11.43 13.25 -7.26
C TYR A 152 -10.55 14.30 -7.93
N VAL A 153 -9.26 14.37 -7.57
CA VAL A 153 -8.31 15.37 -8.09
C VAL A 153 -7.02 14.77 -8.62
N PHE A 154 -6.79 13.48 -8.49
CA PHE A 154 -5.60 12.82 -8.99
C PHE A 154 -5.82 12.27 -10.40
N ILE A 155 -5.07 12.80 -11.38
CA ILE A 155 -5.04 12.33 -12.78
C ILE A 155 -3.74 11.54 -12.96
N PRO A 156 -3.78 10.21 -13.15
CA PRO A 156 -2.58 9.42 -13.39
C PRO A 156 -1.81 9.85 -14.65
N THR A 157 -0.51 9.62 -14.68
CA THR A 157 0.33 9.87 -15.85
C THR A 157 -0.25 9.19 -17.09
N ASN A 158 -0.17 9.85 -18.25
CA ASN A 158 -0.74 9.40 -19.53
C ASN A 158 -2.29 9.21 -19.52
N CYS A 159 -2.97 9.73 -18.51
CA CYS A 159 -4.43 9.72 -18.44
C CYS A 159 -5.00 11.14 -18.51
N THR A 160 -6.27 11.25 -18.90
CA THR A 160 -7.02 12.52 -18.96
C THR A 160 -8.14 12.59 -17.93
N LYS A 161 -8.47 11.47 -17.30
CA LYS A 161 -9.50 11.32 -16.27
C LYS A 161 -8.86 11.24 -14.89
N THR A 162 -9.54 11.76 -13.88
CA THR A 162 -9.19 11.48 -12.48
C THR A 162 -9.51 10.01 -12.14
N LEU A 163 -8.89 9.46 -11.11
CA LEU A 163 -9.22 8.11 -10.64
C LEU A 163 -10.71 7.95 -10.30
N ALA A 164 -11.37 9.04 -9.88
CA ALA A 164 -12.80 9.04 -9.57
C ALA A 164 -13.69 9.00 -10.81
N GLU A 165 -13.23 9.52 -11.96
CA GLU A 165 -13.95 9.43 -13.25
C GLU A 165 -13.77 8.07 -13.93
N MET A 166 -12.78 7.29 -13.55
CA MET A 166 -12.47 5.99 -14.19
C MET A 166 -13.39 4.88 -13.69
N THR A 167 -13.74 3.96 -14.56
CA THR A 167 -14.34 2.66 -14.17
C THR A 167 -13.31 1.78 -13.48
N ASP A 168 -13.73 0.69 -12.84
CA ASP A 168 -12.82 -0.29 -12.24
C ASP A 168 -11.89 -0.90 -13.29
N GLU A 169 -12.40 -1.16 -14.48
CA GLU A 169 -11.63 -1.68 -15.61
C GLU A 169 -10.59 -0.67 -16.11
N GLU A 170 -10.96 0.60 -16.29
CA GLU A 170 -10.04 1.66 -16.69
C GLU A 170 -8.93 1.83 -15.65
N ARG A 171 -9.27 1.77 -14.34
CA ARG A 171 -8.26 1.83 -13.26
C ARG A 171 -7.29 0.66 -13.28
N LYS A 172 -7.79 -0.55 -13.55
CA LYS A 172 -6.96 -1.76 -13.60
C LYS A 172 -6.04 -1.77 -14.83
N ASN A 173 -6.53 -1.32 -15.96
CA ASN A 173 -5.83 -1.41 -17.26
C ASN A 173 -5.10 -0.12 -17.66
N ARG A 174 -5.00 0.90 -16.77
CA ARG A 174 -4.34 2.15 -17.11
C ARG A 174 -2.85 1.95 -17.40
N ASN A 175 -2.39 2.60 -18.45
CA ASN A 175 -0.98 2.55 -18.87
C ASN A 175 -0.22 3.80 -18.38
N ASP A 176 -0.13 3.95 -17.07
CA ASP A 176 0.51 5.09 -16.39
C ASP A 176 1.89 4.75 -15.80
N GLY A 177 2.38 3.53 -16.04
CA GLY A 177 3.65 3.04 -15.50
C GLY A 177 3.60 2.81 -13.98
N HIS A 178 2.40 2.72 -13.39
CA HIS A 178 2.28 2.45 -11.95
C HIS A 178 2.83 1.07 -11.57
N THR A 179 3.36 1.00 -10.37
CA THR A 179 3.74 -0.27 -9.73
C THR A 179 2.88 -0.50 -8.50
N SER A 180 2.59 -1.76 -8.21
CA SER A 180 1.78 -2.15 -7.06
C SER A 180 2.65 -2.88 -6.02
N ALA A 181 2.79 -2.29 -4.83
CA ALA A 181 3.48 -2.94 -3.70
C ALA A 181 2.86 -4.30 -3.37
N THR A 182 1.53 -4.41 -3.47
CA THR A 182 0.79 -5.65 -3.20
C THR A 182 1.12 -6.73 -4.24
N GLU A 183 1.16 -6.40 -5.53
CA GLU A 183 1.50 -7.34 -6.59
C GLU A 183 2.94 -7.83 -6.48
N LEU A 184 3.89 -6.90 -6.27
CA LEU A 184 5.30 -7.21 -6.07
C LEU A 184 5.51 -8.15 -4.87
N PHE A 185 4.84 -7.84 -3.76
CA PHE A 185 4.91 -8.69 -2.57
C PHE A 185 4.28 -10.07 -2.81
N ALA A 186 3.09 -10.16 -3.38
CA ALA A 186 2.42 -11.43 -3.64
C ALA A 186 3.25 -12.33 -4.58
N GLU A 187 3.88 -11.73 -5.61
CA GLU A 187 4.77 -12.44 -6.52
C GLU A 187 6.02 -12.97 -5.80
N TRP A 188 6.70 -12.11 -5.04
CA TRP A 188 7.88 -12.50 -4.26
C TRP A 188 7.53 -13.55 -3.20
N TYR A 189 6.42 -13.37 -2.48
CA TYR A 189 5.97 -14.30 -1.44
C TYR A 189 5.77 -15.71 -2.00
N LYS A 190 5.06 -15.83 -3.14
CA LYS A 190 4.81 -17.10 -3.82
C LYS A 190 6.09 -17.73 -4.36
N ASN A 191 6.88 -16.95 -5.09
CA ASN A 191 7.97 -17.51 -5.91
C ASN A 191 9.30 -17.60 -5.18
N THR A 192 9.48 -16.85 -4.11
CA THR A 192 10.74 -16.79 -3.35
C THR A 192 10.54 -17.27 -1.91
N TYR A 193 9.72 -16.57 -1.13
CA TYR A 193 9.61 -16.84 0.31
C TYR A 193 9.07 -18.24 0.61
N LEU A 194 7.95 -18.63 0.01
CA LEU A 194 7.38 -19.97 0.24
C LEU A 194 8.31 -21.08 -0.24
N LYS A 195 8.97 -20.91 -1.40
CA LYS A 195 9.88 -21.94 -1.93
C LYS A 195 11.14 -22.14 -1.06
N GLN A 196 11.68 -21.06 -0.50
CA GLN A 196 12.81 -21.13 0.42
C GLN A 196 12.45 -21.84 1.72
N ASN A 197 11.28 -21.58 2.27
CA ASN A 197 10.82 -22.20 3.51
C ASN A 197 10.46 -23.68 3.31
N ILE A 198 9.91 -24.07 2.15
CA ILE A 198 9.69 -25.49 1.82
C ILE A 198 11.02 -26.24 1.78
N LYS A 199 12.06 -25.68 1.15
CA LYS A 199 13.40 -26.32 1.12
C LYS A 199 14.02 -26.47 2.49
N LYS A 200 13.90 -25.48 3.38
CA LYS A 200 14.37 -25.60 4.78
C LYS A 200 13.64 -26.69 5.56
N TYR A 201 12.35 -26.89 5.31
CA TYR A 201 11.53 -27.90 5.98
C TYR A 201 11.93 -29.32 5.55
N HIS A 202 12.18 -29.54 4.27
CA HIS A 202 12.68 -30.83 3.78
C HIS A 202 14.08 -31.15 4.32
N TYR A 203 14.98 -30.15 4.30
CA TYR A 203 16.34 -30.34 4.81
C TYR A 203 16.39 -30.67 6.30
N HIS A 204 15.51 -30.14 7.13
CA HIS A 204 15.43 -30.49 8.56
C HIS A 204 14.80 -31.87 8.82
N ASN A 205 13.88 -32.32 8.00
CA ASN A 205 13.30 -33.65 8.13
C ASN A 205 14.28 -34.72 7.68
N ASP A 206 15.05 -34.49 6.62
CA ASP A 206 16.07 -35.41 6.13
C ASP A 206 17.21 -35.63 7.15
N ILE A 207 17.57 -34.61 7.94
CA ILE A 207 18.59 -34.74 9.00
C ILE A 207 18.08 -35.51 10.22
N ASN A 208 16.79 -35.40 10.54
CA ASN A 208 16.22 -36.13 11.69
C ASN A 208 16.01 -37.60 11.44
N ASP A 209 15.88 -38.04 10.17
CA ASP A 209 15.76 -39.48 9.81
C ASP A 209 17.13 -40.20 9.80
N GLU A 210 18.25 -39.49 9.67
CA GLU A 210 19.59 -40.08 9.72
C GLU A 210 20.12 -40.36 11.14
N PHE A 211 19.46 -39.86 12.18
CA PHE A 211 19.86 -40.08 13.59
C PHE A 211 18.99 -41.06 14.37
N LEU A 212 18.14 -41.85 13.68
CA LEU A 212 17.29 -42.89 14.28
C LEU A 212 17.65 -44.28 13.83
N ILE A 213 18.96 -44.58 13.68
CA ILE A 213 19.49 -45.95 13.54
C ILE A 213 20.44 -46.25 14.69
#